data_d74d6bbd807907b95e60c509e2e2ade9
#
_entry.id   d74d6bbd807907b95e60c509e2e2ade9
#
_cell.length_a   1.000
_cell.length_b   1.000
_cell.length_c   1.000
_cell.angle_alpha   90.00
_cell.angle_beta   90.00
_cell.angle_gamma   90.00
#
_symmetry.space_group_name_H-M   'P 1'
#
loop_
_entity.id
_entity.type
_entity.pdbx_description
1 polymer ?
#
loop_
_entity_poly.entity_id
_entity_poly.type
_entity_poly.pdbx_seq_one_letter_code
_entity_poly.pdbx_strand_id
1 'polypeptide(L)'
;VASAAEGTFGLVFFDQRGSRYNADLATLERAGALAPGAVILADNVLKPGAPAFLWRLLHGGDYATQVVPVHEYAMPGVEDWMSLSVRLPEGALETDEEVNGGPTTCSPPPLPPRLRRLEWEADQIRSRAESSPGVGFEAWAEFVEEMREGL
;
A
#
# COMPACT_ATOMS: atom_id res chain seq x y z
N VAL A 1 17.65 -27.12 0.69
CA VAL A 1 18.05 -25.69 0.74
C VAL A 1 17.69 -25.14 -0.63
N ALA A 2 16.55 -24.44 -0.76
CA ALA A 2 16.22 -23.76 -1.99
C ALA A 2 17.26 -22.65 -2.20
N SER A 3 17.96 -22.70 -3.33
CA SER A 3 18.81 -21.61 -3.77
C SER A 3 17.91 -20.37 -3.97
N ALA A 4 18.15 -19.31 -3.21
CA ALA A 4 17.53 -18.02 -3.54
C ALA A 4 17.91 -17.69 -4.98
N ALA A 5 16.91 -17.47 -5.84
CA ALA A 5 17.17 -17.09 -7.22
C ALA A 5 17.98 -15.79 -7.22
N GLU A 6 19.08 -15.76 -7.97
CA GLU A 6 19.86 -14.55 -8.16
C GLU A 6 18.91 -13.45 -8.68
N GLY A 7 18.86 -12.30 -7.98
CA GLY A 7 18.07 -11.14 -8.38
C GLY A 7 16.73 -10.94 -7.64
N THR A 8 16.41 -11.71 -6.59
CA THR A 8 15.21 -11.47 -5.78
C THR A 8 15.45 -10.34 -4.76
N PHE A 9 14.46 -9.45 -4.62
CA PHE A 9 14.51 -8.35 -3.66
C PHE A 9 14.05 -8.81 -2.27
N GLY A 10 14.87 -8.56 -1.24
CA GLY A 10 14.51 -8.73 0.17
C GLY A 10 13.84 -7.51 0.77
N LEU A 11 14.00 -6.33 0.12
CA LEU A 11 13.37 -5.07 0.51
C LEU A 11 13.02 -4.26 -0.74
N VAL A 12 11.82 -3.69 -0.75
CA VAL A 12 11.35 -2.74 -1.75
C VAL A 12 10.82 -1.50 -1.05
N PHE A 13 11.22 -0.33 -1.54
CA PHE A 13 10.72 0.95 -1.04
C PHE A 13 9.91 1.66 -2.14
N PHE A 14 8.66 1.95 -1.85
CA PHE A 14 7.75 2.70 -2.70
C PHE A 14 7.70 4.16 -2.22
N ASP A 15 8.18 5.07 -3.04
CA ASP A 15 8.19 6.51 -2.81
C ASP A 15 7.94 7.28 -4.13
N GLN A 16 7.07 6.74 -4.95
CA GLN A 16 6.66 7.37 -6.21
C GLN A 16 5.18 7.76 -6.13
N ARG A 17 4.44 7.62 -7.21
CA ARG A 17 3.00 7.94 -7.26
C ARG A 17 2.17 6.83 -6.62
N GLY A 18 1.44 7.13 -5.53
CA GLY A 18 0.67 6.16 -4.74
C GLY A 18 -0.32 5.32 -5.55
N SER A 19 -1.00 5.92 -6.54
CA SER A 19 -1.91 5.19 -7.44
C SER A 19 -1.22 4.13 -8.32
N ARG A 20 0.12 4.11 -8.37
CA ARG A 20 0.90 3.10 -9.09
C ARG A 20 1.37 1.95 -8.20
N TYR A 21 1.36 2.12 -6.88
CA TYR A 21 1.90 1.13 -5.94
C TYR A 21 1.32 -0.27 -6.16
N ASN A 22 0.00 -0.37 -6.35
CA ASN A 22 -0.66 -1.66 -6.62
C ASN A 22 -0.17 -2.33 -7.90
N ALA A 23 -0.03 -1.58 -8.99
CA ALA A 23 0.40 -2.11 -10.28
C ALA A 23 1.87 -2.52 -10.25
N ASP A 24 2.69 -1.74 -9.57
CA ASP A 24 4.12 -1.96 -9.45
C ASP A 24 4.40 -3.18 -8.55
N LEU A 25 3.69 -3.31 -7.41
CA LEU A 25 3.77 -4.49 -6.55
C LEU A 25 3.34 -5.76 -7.30
N ALA A 26 2.20 -5.72 -7.99
CA ALA A 26 1.74 -6.83 -8.81
C ALA A 26 2.72 -7.23 -9.92
N THR A 27 3.51 -6.28 -10.43
CA THR A 27 4.54 -6.55 -11.42
C THR A 27 5.73 -7.29 -10.79
N LEU A 28 6.18 -6.87 -9.60
CA LEU A 28 7.24 -7.54 -8.85
C LEU A 28 6.85 -8.97 -8.48
N GLU A 29 5.61 -9.18 -8.03
CA GLU A 29 5.08 -10.51 -7.68
C GLU A 29 5.02 -11.44 -8.88
N ARG A 30 4.43 -10.98 -9.99
CA ARG A 30 4.36 -11.78 -11.24
C ARG A 30 5.73 -12.13 -11.81
N ALA A 31 6.71 -11.26 -11.61
CA ALA A 31 8.08 -11.52 -12.01
C ALA A 31 8.83 -12.46 -11.07
N GLY A 32 8.22 -12.87 -9.94
CA GLY A 32 8.90 -13.66 -8.92
C GLY A 32 10.10 -12.89 -8.28
N ALA A 33 10.06 -11.55 -8.34
CA ALA A 33 11.19 -10.72 -7.93
C ALA A 33 11.28 -10.50 -6.41
N LEU A 34 10.25 -10.86 -5.65
CA LEU A 34 10.21 -10.72 -4.20
C LEU A 34 10.66 -12.00 -3.51
N ALA A 35 11.67 -11.91 -2.66
CA ALA A 35 12.09 -13.02 -1.82
C ALA A 35 10.98 -13.43 -0.83
N PRO A 36 10.95 -14.68 -0.36
CA PRO A 36 10.15 -15.05 0.80
C PRO A 36 10.53 -14.20 2.01
N GLY A 37 9.55 -13.62 2.69
CA GLY A 37 9.78 -12.69 3.78
C GLY A 37 10.27 -11.30 3.36
N ALA A 38 10.17 -10.96 2.06
CA ALA A 38 10.53 -9.62 1.58
C ALA A 38 9.75 -8.54 2.32
N VAL A 39 10.43 -7.46 2.64
CA VAL A 39 9.87 -6.28 3.28
C VAL A 39 9.46 -5.26 2.22
N ILE A 40 8.24 -4.78 2.31
CA ILE A 40 7.72 -3.70 1.48
C ILE A 40 7.51 -2.49 2.38
N LEU A 41 8.24 -1.43 2.13
CA LEU A 41 8.02 -0.11 2.72
C LEU A 41 7.32 0.77 1.69
N ALA A 42 6.33 1.52 2.12
CA ALA A 42 5.73 2.55 1.26
C ALA A 42 5.53 3.83 2.05
N ASP A 43 5.98 4.92 1.46
CA ASP A 43 5.79 6.26 1.97
C ASP A 43 4.52 6.89 1.40
N ASN A 44 4.04 7.93 2.05
CA ASN A 44 2.91 8.75 1.61
C ASN A 44 1.60 7.95 1.35
N VAL A 45 1.34 6.90 2.16
CA VAL A 45 0.13 6.09 1.99
C VAL A 45 -1.15 6.78 2.47
N LEU A 46 -1.04 7.84 3.29
CA LEU A 46 -2.12 8.74 3.66
C LEU A 46 -2.12 10.01 2.81
N LYS A 47 -0.97 10.66 2.59
CA LYS A 47 -0.84 11.92 1.89
C LYS A 47 0.25 11.90 0.81
N PRO A 48 -0.08 12.04 -0.49
CA PRO A 48 -1.43 12.17 -1.07
C PRO A 48 -2.25 10.89 -1.05
N GLY A 49 -1.65 9.76 -0.67
CA GLY A 49 -2.34 8.54 -0.39
C GLY A 49 -2.22 7.45 -1.46
N ALA A 50 -2.40 6.21 -0.97
CA ALA A 50 -2.44 5.01 -1.77
C ALA A 50 -3.51 4.03 -1.22
N PRO A 51 -4.80 4.43 -1.16
CA PRO A 51 -5.84 3.70 -0.46
C PRO A 51 -6.08 2.29 -1.03
N ALA A 52 -6.01 2.12 -2.33
CA ALA A 52 -6.17 0.81 -2.95
C ALA A 52 -5.00 -0.13 -2.65
N PHE A 53 -3.79 0.39 -2.57
CA PHE A 53 -2.61 -0.36 -2.18
C PHE A 53 -2.67 -0.79 -0.71
N LEU A 54 -3.02 0.14 0.17
CA LEU A 54 -3.14 -0.14 1.60
C LEU A 54 -4.25 -1.17 1.87
N TRP A 55 -5.40 -1.04 1.21
CA TRP A 55 -6.48 -2.03 1.25
C TRP A 55 -6.01 -3.44 0.88
N ARG A 56 -5.27 -3.56 -0.21
CA ARG A 56 -4.71 -4.82 -0.65
C ARG A 56 -3.79 -5.44 0.39
N LEU A 57 -2.87 -4.66 0.95
CA LEU A 57 -1.89 -5.15 1.92
C LEU A 57 -2.54 -5.58 3.25
N LEU A 58 -3.60 -4.87 3.68
CA LEU A 58 -4.30 -5.15 4.93
C LEU A 58 -5.29 -6.32 4.81
N HIS A 59 -5.85 -6.56 3.62
CA HIS A 59 -6.95 -7.52 3.45
C HIS A 59 -6.65 -8.64 2.45
N GLY A 60 -5.50 -8.60 1.77
CA GLY A 60 -5.13 -9.59 0.76
C GLY A 60 -4.61 -10.92 1.30
N GLY A 61 -4.21 -10.96 2.57
CA GLY A 61 -3.68 -12.18 3.19
C GLY A 61 -2.24 -12.54 2.84
N ASP A 62 -1.65 -11.92 1.82
CA ASP A 62 -0.27 -12.21 1.38
C ASP A 62 0.80 -11.46 2.20
N TYR A 63 0.38 -10.50 3.02
CA TYR A 63 1.27 -9.61 3.76
C TYR A 63 0.81 -9.42 5.21
N ALA A 64 1.79 -9.42 6.13
CA ALA A 64 1.60 -8.88 7.47
C ALA A 64 1.96 -7.39 7.43
N THR A 65 0.98 -6.52 7.65
CA THR A 65 1.11 -5.08 7.43
C THR A 65 0.90 -4.28 8.71
N GLN A 66 1.78 -3.32 8.95
CA GLN A 66 1.66 -2.29 9.98
C GLN A 66 1.66 -0.92 9.31
N VAL A 67 0.75 -0.05 9.75
CA VAL A 67 0.73 1.37 9.38
C VAL A 67 1.38 2.17 10.49
N VAL A 68 2.28 3.07 10.12
CA VAL A 68 3.06 3.90 11.03
C VAL A 68 2.75 5.37 10.73
N PRO A 69 2.07 6.09 11.65
CA PRO A 69 1.88 7.53 11.51
C PRO A 69 3.22 8.26 11.54
N VAL A 70 3.39 9.21 10.64
CA VAL A 70 4.57 10.06 10.55
C VAL A 70 4.15 11.53 10.43
N HIS A 71 5.04 12.44 10.80
CA HIS A 71 4.81 13.88 10.64
C HIS A 71 5.76 14.41 9.59
N GLU A 72 5.22 15.11 8.63
CA GLU A 72 6.04 15.74 7.61
C GLU A 72 6.88 16.90 8.16
N TYR A 73 8.15 16.90 7.79
CA TYR A 73 9.05 18.00 8.14
C TYR A 73 8.62 19.33 7.49
N ALA A 74 8.18 19.27 6.23
CA ALA A 74 7.80 20.45 5.44
C ALA A 74 6.43 21.04 5.81
N MET A 75 5.57 20.27 6.47
CA MET A 75 4.20 20.67 6.87
C MET A 75 3.92 20.24 8.31
N PRO A 76 4.52 20.90 9.31
CA PRO A 76 4.25 20.60 10.72
C PRO A 76 2.74 20.67 11.03
N GLY A 77 2.19 19.59 11.59
CA GLY A 77 0.76 19.49 11.91
C GLY A 77 -0.10 18.79 10.84
N VAL A 78 0.47 18.44 9.71
CA VAL A 78 -0.16 17.52 8.74
C VAL A 78 0.41 16.12 8.95
N GLU A 79 -0.47 15.15 9.20
CA GLU A 79 -0.11 13.75 9.37
C GLU A 79 0.08 13.08 8.01
N ASP A 80 1.00 12.15 7.95
CA ASP A 80 1.12 11.19 6.87
C ASP A 80 1.34 9.79 7.45
N TRP A 81 1.27 8.77 6.62
CA TRP A 81 1.51 7.40 7.01
C TRP A 81 2.53 6.72 6.11
N MET A 82 3.36 5.90 6.75
CA MET A 82 4.13 4.87 6.08
C MET A 82 3.48 3.50 6.31
N SER A 83 3.57 2.60 5.34
CA SER A 83 3.26 1.20 5.57
C SER A 83 4.53 0.35 5.57
N LEU A 84 4.59 -0.57 6.53
CA LEU A 84 5.59 -1.62 6.63
C LEU A 84 4.89 -2.95 6.46
N SER A 85 5.22 -3.70 5.42
CA SER A 85 4.60 -4.98 5.13
C SER A 85 5.66 -6.06 4.94
N VAL A 86 5.42 -7.24 5.50
CA VAL A 86 6.27 -8.41 5.31
C VAL A 86 5.51 -9.43 4.50
N ARG A 87 6.09 -9.89 3.39
CA ARG A 87 5.50 -10.94 2.56
C ARG A 87 5.46 -12.25 3.35
N LEU A 88 4.26 -12.79 3.51
CA LEU A 88 4.07 -14.06 4.20
C LEU A 88 4.49 -15.24 3.31
N PRO A 89 4.96 -16.35 3.89
CA PRO A 89 5.14 -17.59 3.16
C PRO A 89 3.80 -18.08 2.57
N GLU A 90 3.85 -18.76 1.43
CA GLU A 90 2.67 -19.41 0.87
C GLU A 90 2.06 -20.38 1.91
N GLY A 91 0.76 -20.26 2.15
CA GLY A 91 0.05 -21.09 3.14
C GLY A 91 0.15 -20.61 4.60
N ALA A 92 0.78 -19.46 4.88
CA ALA A 92 0.95 -18.95 6.26
C ALA A 92 -0.37 -18.61 6.97
N LEU A 93 -1.46 -18.46 6.24
CA LEU A 93 -2.81 -18.18 6.75
C LEU A 93 -3.77 -19.36 6.56
N GLU A 94 -3.27 -20.59 6.40
CA GLU A 94 -4.10 -21.76 6.50
C GLU A 94 -4.62 -21.85 7.95
N THR A 95 -5.81 -21.34 8.17
CA THR A 95 -6.54 -21.62 9.41
C THR A 95 -6.96 -23.09 9.38
N ASP A 96 -6.91 -23.77 10.54
CA ASP A 96 -7.24 -25.20 10.74
C ASP A 96 -8.68 -25.59 10.37
N GLU A 97 -9.37 -24.84 9.54
CA GLU A 97 -10.65 -25.22 8.95
C GLU A 97 -10.41 -25.80 7.54
N GLU A 98 -10.16 -27.11 7.50
CA GLU A 98 -10.32 -27.90 6.29
C GLU A 98 -11.77 -27.80 5.78
N VAL A 99 -12.04 -26.85 4.88
CA VAL A 99 -13.26 -26.84 4.09
C VAL A 99 -12.90 -26.81 2.61
N ASN A 100 -12.93 -28.05 2.04
CA ASN A 100 -13.00 -28.34 0.60
C ASN A 100 -11.92 -27.70 -0.33
N GLY A 101 -10.80 -28.39 -0.44
CA GLY A 101 -10.06 -28.76 -1.65
C GLY A 101 -9.99 -27.76 -2.83
N GLY A 102 -9.38 -26.58 -2.66
CA GLY A 102 -8.92 -25.78 -3.77
C GLY A 102 -7.70 -24.94 -3.34
N PRO A 103 -6.75 -24.60 -4.24
CA PRO A 103 -5.66 -23.71 -3.88
C PRO A 103 -6.26 -22.36 -3.47
N THR A 104 -6.13 -22.02 -2.19
CA THR A 104 -6.57 -20.74 -1.65
C THR A 104 -5.58 -19.66 -2.09
N THR A 105 -5.67 -19.22 -3.33
CA THR A 105 -5.12 -17.92 -3.71
C THR A 105 -6.03 -16.88 -3.06
N CYS A 106 -5.61 -16.33 -1.94
CA CYS A 106 -6.30 -15.21 -1.30
C CYS A 106 -6.20 -13.98 -2.21
N SER A 107 -7.05 -13.93 -3.23
CA SER A 107 -7.22 -12.67 -3.94
C SER A 107 -7.76 -11.64 -2.97
N PRO A 108 -7.21 -10.42 -2.95
CA PRO A 108 -7.72 -9.38 -2.07
C PRO A 108 -9.22 -9.18 -2.35
N PRO A 109 -10.03 -8.90 -1.31
CA PRO A 109 -11.44 -8.62 -1.51
C PRO A 109 -11.61 -7.42 -2.45
N PRO A 110 -12.74 -7.35 -3.19
CA PRO A 110 -12.97 -6.25 -4.13
C PRO A 110 -12.81 -4.90 -3.43
N LEU A 111 -12.10 -3.98 -4.08
CA LEU A 111 -11.88 -2.64 -3.55
C LEU A 111 -13.23 -1.92 -3.34
N PRO A 112 -13.55 -1.47 -2.12
CA PRO A 112 -14.78 -0.73 -1.86
C PRO A 112 -14.92 0.51 -2.75
N PRO A 113 -16.15 0.88 -3.17
CA PRO A 113 -16.37 2.06 -4.01
C PRO A 113 -15.82 3.35 -3.39
N ARG A 114 -15.89 3.49 -2.06
CA ARG A 114 -15.34 4.62 -1.31
C ARG A 114 -13.83 4.73 -1.53
N LEU A 115 -13.08 3.63 -1.42
CA LEU A 115 -11.63 3.64 -1.59
C LEU A 115 -11.21 3.90 -3.03
N ARG A 116 -12.01 3.48 -4.02
CA ARG A 116 -11.79 3.87 -5.43
C ARG A 116 -11.94 5.37 -5.63
N ARG A 117 -12.90 5.99 -4.96
CA ARG A 117 -13.09 7.43 -5.00
C ARG A 117 -11.89 8.15 -4.36
N LEU A 118 -11.47 7.72 -3.18
CA LEU A 118 -10.28 8.28 -2.51
C LEU A 118 -8.99 8.14 -3.34
N GLU A 119 -8.81 7.03 -4.04
CA GLU A 119 -7.68 6.84 -4.97
C GLU A 119 -7.69 7.89 -6.09
N TRP A 120 -8.86 8.16 -6.66
CA TRP A 120 -9.00 9.21 -7.66
C TRP A 120 -8.75 10.61 -7.08
N GLU A 121 -9.26 10.91 -5.89
CA GLU A 121 -9.07 12.19 -5.19
C GLU A 121 -7.60 12.40 -4.83
N ALA A 122 -6.90 11.35 -4.38
CA ALA A 122 -5.46 11.37 -4.15
C ALA A 122 -4.66 11.76 -5.40
N ASP A 123 -5.03 11.23 -6.55
CA ASP A 123 -4.42 11.61 -7.82
C ASP A 123 -4.72 13.06 -8.24
N GLN A 124 -5.94 13.54 -7.95
CA GLN A 124 -6.32 14.92 -8.27
C GLN A 124 -5.56 15.93 -7.38
N ILE A 125 -5.45 15.68 -6.08
CA ILE A 125 -4.72 16.58 -5.18
C ILE A 125 -3.22 16.57 -5.48
N ARG A 126 -2.64 15.43 -5.82
CA ARG A 126 -1.26 15.32 -6.28
C ARG A 126 -1.02 16.17 -7.52
N SER A 127 -1.88 16.03 -8.53
CA SER A 127 -1.75 16.79 -9.78
C SER A 127 -1.86 18.31 -9.54
N ARG A 128 -2.69 18.72 -8.57
CA ARG A 128 -2.77 20.13 -8.14
C ARG A 128 -1.51 20.58 -7.41
N ALA A 129 -0.95 19.73 -6.54
CA ALA A 129 0.26 20.03 -5.80
C ALA A 129 1.49 20.24 -6.72
N GLU A 130 1.54 19.49 -7.82
CA GLU A 130 2.59 19.61 -8.85
C GLU A 130 2.43 20.87 -9.72
N SER A 131 1.26 21.54 -9.69
CA SER A 131 0.98 22.73 -10.45
C SER A 131 1.20 24.01 -9.61
N SER A 132 1.41 25.16 -10.26
CA SER A 132 1.45 26.45 -9.57
C SER A 132 0.02 27.05 -9.45
N PRO A 133 -0.39 27.55 -8.29
CA PRO A 133 0.33 27.82 -7.04
C PRO A 133 0.46 26.64 -6.07
N GLY A 134 0.08 25.41 -6.46
CA GLY A 134 0.13 24.25 -5.58
C GLY A 134 -1.12 24.08 -4.70
N VAL A 135 -0.97 23.34 -3.61
CA VAL A 135 -2.04 23.06 -2.63
C VAL A 135 -1.64 23.68 -1.30
N GLY A 136 -2.52 24.51 -0.73
CA GLY A 136 -2.30 25.15 0.58
C GLY A 136 -2.44 24.18 1.75
N PHE A 137 -1.94 24.61 2.92
CA PHE A 137 -1.95 23.84 4.15
C PHE A 137 -3.36 23.35 4.55
N GLU A 138 -4.35 24.24 4.52
CA GLU A 138 -5.74 23.92 4.89
C GLU A 138 -6.33 22.81 4.00
N ALA A 139 -6.12 22.91 2.69
CA ALA A 139 -6.60 21.90 1.75
C ALA A 139 -5.91 20.54 1.92
N TRP A 140 -4.65 20.53 2.33
CA TRP A 140 -3.96 19.29 2.71
C TRP A 140 -4.52 18.71 4.01
N ALA A 141 -4.77 19.53 5.03
CA ALA A 141 -5.31 19.10 6.31
C ALA A 141 -6.72 18.48 6.16
N GLU A 142 -7.60 19.14 5.39
CA GLU A 142 -8.93 18.61 5.07
C GLU A 142 -8.85 17.26 4.33
N PHE A 143 -7.99 17.18 3.32
CA PHE A 143 -7.83 15.96 2.54
C PHE A 143 -7.29 14.79 3.37
N VAL A 144 -6.31 15.04 4.24
CA VAL A 144 -5.74 14.01 5.13
C VAL A 144 -6.81 13.48 6.08
N GLU A 145 -7.67 14.35 6.61
CA GLU A 145 -8.78 13.93 7.48
C GLU A 145 -9.79 13.03 6.72
N GLU A 146 -10.17 13.41 5.51
CA GLU A 146 -11.06 12.60 4.65
C GLU A 146 -10.44 11.23 4.31
N MET A 147 -9.15 11.21 4.01
CA MET A 147 -8.41 9.97 3.75
C MET A 147 -8.37 9.08 4.99
N ARG A 148 -8.06 9.64 6.16
CA ARG A 148 -7.98 8.90 7.43
C ARG A 148 -9.32 8.28 7.83
N GLU A 149 -10.41 9.03 7.67
CA GLU A 149 -11.76 8.50 7.93
C GLU A 149 -12.20 7.45 6.91
N GLY A 150 -11.60 7.46 5.74
CA GLY A 150 -11.93 6.59 4.62
C GLY A 150 -11.21 5.23 4.64
N LEU A 151 -10.04 5.21 5.25
CA LEU A 151 -9.19 4.03 5.36
C LEU A 151 -9.50 3.23 6.62
#